data_2403303e2454ba3be99d26bb39e555bf
#
_entry.id   2403303e2454ba3be99d26bb39e555bf
#
_cell.length_a   1.000
_cell.length_b   1.000
_cell.length_c   1.000
_cell.angle_alpha   90.00
_cell.angle_beta   90.00
_cell.angle_gamma   90.00
#
_symmetry.space_group_name_H-M   'P 1'
#
loop_
_entity.id
_entity.type
_entity.pdbx_description
1 polymer ?
#
loop_
_entity_poly.entity_id
_entity_poly.type
_entity_poly.pdbx_seq_one_letter_code
_entity_poly.pdbx_strand_id
1 'polypeptide(L)'
;RENYLQIVNEYCKFSVQYYDALLARLSSDYSKEHHLLSLPHEQYPKTIEPAYIATPTKKDRLERRKTKTLSVFLDTYLQTKVSDGKKNERYTPELKKHIELFIKAITDKPIDMYIRDDFRNFRELLMKLPPNFTKRKDLRDKTIQEIVGMHHEHTLQEKTINTYLVDVSAMFNWLVTEGYLEKNLATKLTIKEKISEIDSREAFSLDDLKKIFKSSRFESYKTSTTPSKYWVPWIGLYTGMRVEEICQLHCADVYQIDGLWVVDINNRPDDSGLDDKKLKTANASRIIPLHNHLQELGFLQYHAKMKEAGVRLFPDLKALGERKQYAKIISKDFGPFIRRLGIEGKKTFHSLRHTFSDFFKKKMMHTPIFEQVFGHTHEALAARRYGDKFTPQE
;
A
#
# COMPACT_ATOMS: atom_id res chain seq x y z
N ARG A 1 -23.90 -30.64 -7.69
CA ARG A 1 -24.74 -29.42 -7.80
C ARG A 1 -25.98 -29.51 -6.92
N GLU A 2 -26.70 -30.62 -6.92
CA GLU A 2 -27.89 -30.83 -6.07
C GLU A 2 -27.58 -30.72 -4.57
N ASN A 3 -26.54 -31.38 -4.07
CA ASN A 3 -26.12 -31.29 -2.67
C ASN A 3 -25.76 -29.85 -2.22
N TYR A 4 -25.21 -29.04 -3.11
CA TYR A 4 -24.86 -27.66 -2.77
C TYR A 4 -26.10 -26.76 -2.60
N LEU A 5 -27.08 -26.89 -3.49
CA LEU A 5 -28.36 -26.17 -3.40
C LEU A 5 -29.16 -26.57 -2.16
N GLN A 6 -29.10 -27.85 -1.77
CA GLN A 6 -29.74 -28.34 -0.58
C GLN A 6 -29.11 -27.75 0.69
N ILE A 7 -27.77 -27.73 0.78
CA ILE A 7 -27.02 -27.07 1.88
C ILE A 7 -27.33 -25.59 1.97
N VAL A 8 -27.33 -24.87 0.84
CA VAL A 8 -27.66 -23.43 0.80
C VAL A 8 -29.10 -23.18 1.24
N ASN A 9 -30.06 -24.02 0.84
CA ASN A 9 -31.45 -23.88 1.24
C ASN A 9 -31.65 -24.13 2.75
N GLU A 10 -30.98 -25.13 3.31
CA GLU A 10 -30.99 -25.42 4.75
C GLU A 10 -30.33 -24.28 5.54
N TYR A 11 -29.22 -23.73 5.06
CA TYR A 11 -28.56 -22.58 5.68
C TYR A 11 -29.42 -21.30 5.63
N CYS A 12 -30.12 -21.05 4.52
CA CYS A 12 -31.04 -19.92 4.40
C CYS A 12 -32.22 -20.04 5.38
N LYS A 13 -32.83 -21.26 5.51
CA LYS A 13 -33.88 -21.51 6.48
C LYS A 13 -33.42 -21.28 7.90
N PHE A 14 -32.24 -21.80 8.27
CA PHE A 14 -31.66 -21.61 9.60
C PHE A 14 -31.37 -20.11 9.87
N SER A 15 -30.83 -19.39 8.89
CA SER A 15 -30.54 -17.96 9.02
C SER A 15 -31.81 -17.14 9.28
N VAL A 16 -32.89 -17.39 8.57
CA VAL A 16 -34.17 -16.70 8.78
C VAL A 16 -34.69 -16.96 10.20
N GLN A 17 -34.70 -18.22 10.66
CA GLN A 17 -35.12 -18.56 12.02
C GLN A 17 -34.25 -17.92 13.10
N TYR A 18 -32.95 -17.84 12.88
CA TYR A 18 -32.00 -17.17 13.77
C TYR A 18 -32.27 -15.67 13.88
N TYR A 19 -32.51 -14.99 12.74
CA TYR A 19 -32.82 -13.56 12.73
C TYR A 19 -34.19 -13.27 13.35
N ASP A 20 -35.19 -14.13 13.15
CA ASP A 20 -36.50 -14.01 13.77
C ASP A 20 -36.41 -14.16 15.29
N ALA A 21 -35.60 -15.09 15.80
CA ALA A 21 -35.37 -15.23 17.24
C ALA A 21 -34.59 -14.02 17.82
N LEU A 22 -33.63 -13.45 17.06
CA LEU A 22 -32.90 -12.27 17.47
C LEU A 22 -33.81 -11.03 17.56
N LEU A 23 -34.72 -10.86 16.59
CA LEU A 23 -35.71 -9.78 16.58
C LEU A 23 -36.71 -9.92 17.70
N ALA A 24 -37.15 -11.16 18.00
CA ALA A 24 -38.02 -11.45 19.13
C ALA A 24 -37.35 -11.08 20.47
N ARG A 25 -36.09 -11.41 20.67
CA ARG A 25 -35.29 -10.96 21.83
C ARG A 25 -35.20 -9.45 21.96
N LEU A 26 -35.00 -8.74 20.87
CA LEU A 26 -34.94 -7.28 20.86
C LEU A 26 -36.29 -6.63 21.20
N SER A 27 -37.41 -7.31 20.91
CA SER A 27 -38.78 -6.88 21.27
C SER A 27 -39.27 -7.43 22.61
N SER A 28 -38.43 -8.14 23.38
CA SER A 28 -38.77 -8.84 24.63
C SER A 28 -39.84 -9.91 24.48
N ASP A 29 -40.00 -10.45 23.28
CA ASP A 29 -40.92 -11.59 23.00
C ASP A 29 -40.14 -12.91 22.94
N TYR A 30 -40.23 -13.67 24.02
CA TYR A 30 -39.54 -14.97 24.17
C TYR A 30 -40.34 -16.16 23.68
N SER A 31 -41.53 -15.95 23.10
CA SER A 31 -42.42 -17.06 22.66
C SER A 31 -41.84 -17.91 21.52
N LYS A 32 -40.90 -17.33 20.74
CA LYS A 32 -40.27 -18.02 19.60
C LYS A 32 -39.00 -18.81 19.96
N GLU A 33 -38.48 -18.71 21.18
CA GLU A 33 -37.29 -19.46 21.61
C GLU A 33 -37.53 -20.95 21.79
N HIS A 34 -38.73 -21.34 22.18
CA HIS A 34 -39.09 -22.75 22.39
C HIS A 34 -38.96 -23.63 21.15
N HIS A 35 -39.07 -23.04 19.96
CA HIS A 35 -38.95 -23.80 18.71
C HIS A 35 -37.51 -24.17 18.33
N LEU A 36 -36.52 -23.42 18.78
CA LEU A 36 -35.11 -23.71 18.53
C LEU A 36 -34.53 -24.73 19.52
N LEU A 37 -35.12 -24.85 20.72
CA LEU A 37 -34.68 -25.78 21.76
C LEU A 37 -35.32 -27.16 21.62
N SER A 38 -36.28 -27.35 20.71
CA SER A 38 -37.01 -28.61 20.50
C SER A 38 -36.46 -29.48 19.36
N LEU A 39 -35.30 -29.15 18.80
CA LEU A 39 -34.65 -30.04 17.82
C LEU A 39 -34.07 -31.25 18.55
N PRO A 40 -34.37 -32.50 18.08
CA PRO A 40 -33.87 -33.72 18.73
C PRO A 40 -32.34 -33.72 18.77
N HIS A 41 -31.78 -33.93 19.95
CA HIS A 41 -30.34 -34.03 20.20
C HIS A 41 -29.62 -35.16 19.43
N GLU A 42 -30.36 -36.04 18.76
CA GLU A 42 -29.83 -37.24 18.11
C GLU A 42 -29.25 -37.02 16.69
N GLN A 43 -29.37 -35.84 16.12
CA GLN A 43 -28.87 -35.55 14.75
C GLN A 43 -27.56 -34.78 14.68
N TYR A 44 -26.93 -34.51 15.78
CA TYR A 44 -25.57 -33.97 15.71
C TYR A 44 -24.58 -35.12 15.48
N PRO A 45 -23.73 -35.08 14.46
CA PRO A 45 -22.60 -35.99 14.38
C PRO A 45 -21.87 -35.91 15.72
N LYS A 46 -21.63 -37.06 16.38
CA LYS A 46 -20.87 -37.14 17.62
C LYS A 46 -19.62 -36.27 17.39
N THR A 47 -19.57 -35.15 18.06
CA THR A 47 -18.45 -34.22 18.03
C THR A 47 -17.22 -35.07 18.33
N ILE A 48 -16.33 -35.16 17.34
CA ILE A 48 -14.94 -35.46 17.62
C ILE A 48 -14.57 -34.33 18.59
N GLU A 49 -14.43 -34.69 19.87
CA GLU A 49 -13.89 -33.73 20.84
C GLU A 49 -12.60 -33.24 20.24
N PRO A 50 -12.50 -31.96 19.84
CA PRO A 50 -11.20 -31.42 19.46
C PRO A 50 -10.39 -31.66 20.73
N ALA A 51 -9.28 -32.41 20.61
CA ALA A 51 -8.30 -32.52 21.68
C ALA A 51 -8.11 -31.11 22.20
N TYR A 52 -8.62 -30.86 23.40
CA TYR A 52 -8.60 -29.53 24.02
C TYR A 52 -7.12 -29.24 24.28
N ILE A 53 -6.44 -28.71 23.28
CA ILE A 53 -5.16 -28.06 23.47
C ILE A 53 -5.51 -26.89 24.37
N ALA A 54 -5.35 -27.09 25.68
CA ALA A 54 -5.60 -26.07 26.67
C ALA A 54 -4.89 -24.81 26.22
N THR A 55 -5.68 -23.82 25.76
CA THR A 55 -5.11 -22.52 25.44
C THR A 55 -4.43 -22.03 26.70
N PRO A 56 -3.11 -21.80 26.68
CA PRO A 56 -2.35 -21.46 27.87
C PRO A 56 -3.04 -20.30 28.58
N THR A 57 -3.31 -20.43 29.86
CA THR A 57 -3.96 -19.41 30.66
C THR A 57 -3.13 -18.13 30.61
N LYS A 58 -3.76 -16.97 30.91
CA LYS A 58 -3.04 -15.70 31.02
C LYS A 58 -1.84 -15.78 31.95
N LYS A 59 -1.90 -16.64 32.97
CA LYS A 59 -0.84 -16.92 33.95
C LYS A 59 0.29 -17.75 33.32
N ASP A 60 -0.03 -18.81 32.53
CA ASP A 60 0.98 -19.64 31.87
C ASP A 60 1.73 -18.86 30.78
N ARG A 61 1.03 -17.94 30.11
CA ARG A 61 1.65 -17.02 29.15
C ARG A 61 2.56 -16.03 29.86
N LEU A 62 2.19 -15.53 31.05
CA LEU A 62 2.98 -14.64 31.89
C LEU A 62 4.27 -15.32 32.40
N GLU A 63 4.23 -16.59 32.79
CA GLU A 63 5.42 -17.32 33.29
C GLU A 63 6.39 -17.68 32.16
N ARG A 64 5.89 -18.01 30.95
CA ARG A 64 6.73 -18.20 29.76
C ARG A 64 7.37 -16.92 29.24
N ARG A 65 6.98 -15.74 29.73
CA ARG A 65 7.48 -14.41 29.37
C ARG A 65 8.91 -14.14 29.82
N LYS A 66 9.31 -14.67 30.98
CA LYS A 66 10.49 -14.20 31.73
C LYS A 66 11.85 -14.41 31.04
N THR A 67 11.87 -14.97 29.82
CA THR A 67 13.14 -15.34 29.17
C THR A 67 13.24 -15.07 27.66
N LYS A 68 12.14 -14.64 26.94
CA LYS A 68 12.20 -14.47 25.48
C LYS A 68 12.48 -13.04 25.11
N THR A 69 13.53 -12.84 24.32
CA THR A 69 13.92 -11.53 23.77
C THR A 69 12.99 -11.08 22.63
N LEU A 70 13.02 -9.78 22.31
CA LEU A 70 12.18 -9.20 21.28
C LEU A 70 12.40 -9.84 19.90
N SER A 71 13.65 -10.20 19.58
CA SER A 71 14.01 -10.84 18.31
C SER A 71 13.29 -12.16 18.07
N VAL A 72 13.03 -12.96 19.12
CA VAL A 72 12.31 -14.24 19.03
C VAL A 72 10.89 -14.07 18.52
N PHE A 73 10.27 -12.95 18.80
CA PHE A 73 8.89 -12.66 18.39
C PHE A 73 8.79 -12.03 17.00
N LEU A 74 9.91 -11.58 16.43
CA LEU A 74 9.91 -10.79 15.20
C LEU A 74 9.29 -11.54 14.00
N ASP A 75 9.74 -12.76 13.74
CA ASP A 75 9.23 -13.52 12.58
C ASP A 75 7.76 -13.90 12.74
N THR A 76 7.31 -14.29 13.93
CA THR A 76 5.90 -14.55 14.22
C THR A 76 5.04 -13.29 14.01
N TYR A 77 5.52 -12.14 14.49
CA TYR A 77 4.84 -10.85 14.27
C TYR A 77 4.69 -10.52 12.78
N LEU A 78 5.77 -10.70 12.00
CA LEU A 78 5.75 -10.43 10.57
C LEU A 78 4.77 -11.35 9.83
N GLN A 79 4.75 -12.64 10.17
CA GLN A 79 3.79 -13.61 9.62
C GLN A 79 2.34 -13.21 9.95
N THR A 80 2.05 -12.86 11.21
CA THR A 80 0.72 -12.41 11.62
C THR A 80 0.28 -11.16 10.85
N LYS A 81 1.20 -10.22 10.55
CA LYS A 81 0.86 -9.02 9.76
C LYS A 81 0.48 -9.34 8.31
N VAL A 82 1.05 -10.38 7.73
CA VAL A 82 0.72 -10.84 6.39
C VAL A 82 -0.61 -11.59 6.40
N SER A 83 -0.78 -12.57 7.30
CA SER A 83 -1.99 -13.39 7.40
C SER A 83 -3.25 -12.57 7.71
N ASP A 84 -3.15 -11.55 8.56
CA ASP A 84 -4.26 -10.63 8.88
C ASP A 84 -4.60 -9.65 7.74
N GLY A 85 -3.89 -9.68 6.61
CA GLY A 85 -4.04 -8.73 5.51
C GLY A 85 -3.74 -7.27 5.88
N LYS A 86 -3.19 -7.03 7.07
CA LYS A 86 -2.91 -5.68 7.60
C LYS A 86 -1.70 -5.02 6.94
N LYS A 87 -0.75 -5.82 6.46
CA LYS A 87 0.36 -5.33 5.61
C LYS A 87 0.59 -6.28 4.43
N ASN A 88 0.80 -5.68 3.26
CA ASN A 88 1.22 -6.41 2.08
C ASN A 88 2.65 -6.97 2.32
N GLU A 89 2.94 -8.18 1.87
CA GLU A 89 4.26 -8.82 1.93
C GLU A 89 5.42 -7.91 1.52
N ARG A 90 5.17 -6.98 0.60
CA ARG A 90 6.17 -5.99 0.15
C ARG A 90 6.70 -5.05 1.24
N TYR A 91 5.94 -4.80 2.30
CA TYR A 91 6.34 -3.93 3.41
C TYR A 91 7.01 -4.69 4.53
N THR A 92 6.91 -6.01 4.54
CA THR A 92 7.49 -6.87 5.57
C THR A 92 9.00 -6.70 5.71
N PRO A 93 9.81 -6.62 4.61
CA PRO A 93 11.25 -6.40 4.74
C PRO A 93 11.62 -5.05 5.35
N GLU A 94 10.82 -4.00 5.09
CA GLU A 94 11.05 -2.67 5.64
C GLU A 94 10.66 -2.61 7.12
N LEU A 95 9.52 -3.19 7.47
CA LEU A 95 9.08 -3.35 8.85
C LEU A 95 10.10 -4.13 9.67
N LYS A 96 10.64 -5.24 9.12
CA LYS A 96 11.71 -6.02 9.73
C LYS A 96 12.92 -5.16 10.04
N LYS A 97 13.41 -4.38 9.06
CA LYS A 97 14.54 -3.46 9.22
C LYS A 97 14.31 -2.41 10.33
N HIS A 98 13.08 -1.92 10.46
CA HIS A 98 12.76 -0.94 11.51
C HIS A 98 12.83 -1.55 12.90
N ILE A 99 12.29 -2.76 13.08
CA ILE A 99 12.36 -3.45 14.38
C ILE A 99 13.80 -3.90 14.69
N GLU A 100 14.54 -4.43 13.71
CA GLU A 100 15.95 -4.80 13.87
C GLU A 100 16.81 -3.60 14.25
N LEU A 101 16.51 -2.40 13.69
CA LEU A 101 17.20 -1.17 14.10
C LEU A 101 16.95 -0.84 15.56
N PHE A 102 15.71 -0.96 16.04
CA PHE A 102 15.36 -0.77 17.44
C PHE A 102 16.13 -1.74 18.33
N ILE A 103 16.13 -3.02 17.98
CA ILE A 103 16.88 -4.07 18.72
C ILE A 103 18.37 -3.75 18.77
N LYS A 104 18.98 -3.34 17.65
CA LYS A 104 20.42 -2.98 17.59
C LYS A 104 20.74 -1.71 18.37
N ALA A 105 19.85 -0.73 18.36
CA ALA A 105 20.08 0.56 19.01
C ALA A 105 19.93 0.49 20.54
N ILE A 106 19.01 -0.35 21.04
CA ILE A 106 18.63 -0.40 22.46
C ILE A 106 19.12 -1.67 23.16
N THR A 107 19.46 -2.71 22.42
CA THR A 107 19.80 -4.06 22.88
C THR A 107 18.60 -5.00 22.85
N ASP A 108 18.85 -6.24 22.42
CA ASP A 108 17.87 -7.31 22.44
C ASP A 108 17.78 -7.88 23.88
N LYS A 109 16.67 -7.61 24.53
CA LYS A 109 16.41 -8.04 25.90
C LYS A 109 15.03 -8.67 26.04
N PRO A 110 14.74 -9.41 27.13
CA PRO A 110 13.41 -9.92 27.41
C PRO A 110 12.34 -8.82 27.27
N ILE A 111 11.19 -9.18 26.69
CA ILE A 111 10.16 -8.17 26.31
C ILE A 111 9.60 -7.41 27.51
N ASP A 112 9.58 -8.00 28.69
CA ASP A 112 9.14 -7.39 29.95
C ASP A 112 10.19 -6.48 30.59
N MET A 113 11.44 -6.52 30.13
CA MET A 113 12.54 -5.68 30.58
C MET A 113 12.65 -4.34 29.84
N TYR A 114 11.82 -4.12 28.80
CA TYR A 114 11.76 -2.82 28.14
C TYR A 114 11.01 -1.81 29.01
N ILE A 115 11.64 -0.66 29.23
CA ILE A 115 11.08 0.45 30.00
C ILE A 115 10.80 1.65 29.09
N ARG A 116 10.02 2.61 29.57
CA ARG A 116 9.65 3.79 28.79
C ARG A 116 10.84 4.54 28.21
N ASP A 117 11.95 4.59 28.96
CA ASP A 117 13.13 5.31 28.56
C ASP A 117 13.90 4.64 27.40
N ASP A 118 13.78 3.34 27.20
CA ASP A 118 14.33 2.66 26.03
C ASP A 118 13.74 3.25 24.74
N PHE A 119 12.43 3.50 24.71
CA PHE A 119 11.74 4.05 23.54
C PHE A 119 12.03 5.54 23.37
N ARG A 120 12.23 6.29 24.47
CA ARG A 120 12.67 7.69 24.41
C ARG A 120 14.10 7.76 23.86
N ASN A 121 14.99 6.94 24.35
CA ASN A 121 16.39 6.86 23.87
C ASN A 121 16.42 6.50 22.39
N PHE A 122 15.59 5.55 21.94
CA PHE A 122 15.50 5.23 20.53
C PHE A 122 15.06 6.41 19.69
N ARG A 123 14.05 7.16 20.13
CA ARG A 123 13.63 8.40 19.46
C ARG A 123 14.77 9.41 19.34
N GLU A 124 15.51 9.64 20.42
CA GLU A 124 16.63 10.58 20.44
C GLU A 124 17.79 10.13 19.53
N LEU A 125 18.07 8.83 19.47
CA LEU A 125 19.02 8.29 18.50
C LEU A 125 18.57 8.53 17.07
N LEU A 126 17.30 8.26 16.75
CA LEU A 126 16.74 8.52 15.41
C LEU A 126 16.87 10.01 14.99
N MET A 127 16.70 10.94 15.93
CA MET A 127 16.84 12.38 15.66
C MET A 127 18.28 12.80 15.29
N LYS A 128 19.26 12.00 15.64
CA LYS A 128 20.69 12.26 15.36
C LYS A 128 21.23 11.50 14.14
N LEU A 129 20.49 10.50 13.64
CA LEU A 129 20.91 9.69 12.48
C LEU A 129 20.78 10.47 11.16
N PRO A 130 21.75 10.36 10.23
CA PRO A 130 21.66 10.98 8.93
C PRO A 130 20.71 10.25 7.98
N PRO A 131 20.17 10.91 6.93
CA PRO A 131 19.36 10.25 5.91
C PRO A 131 20.12 9.12 5.22
N ASN A 132 19.41 8.03 4.90
CA ASN A 132 19.96 6.88 4.19
C ASN A 132 21.18 6.22 4.86
N PHE A 133 21.39 6.36 6.17
CA PHE A 133 22.55 5.85 6.90
C PHE A 133 22.82 4.36 6.62
N THR A 134 21.77 3.52 6.46
CA THR A 134 21.91 2.09 6.15
C THR A 134 22.45 1.80 4.74
N LYS A 135 22.46 2.80 3.82
CA LYS A 135 22.91 2.66 2.43
C LYS A 135 24.24 3.38 2.18
N ARG A 136 24.66 4.20 3.09
CA ARG A 136 25.91 4.98 2.98
C ARG A 136 27.11 4.07 3.17
N LYS A 137 28.03 4.08 2.20
CA LYS A 137 29.23 3.23 2.21
C LYS A 137 30.16 3.58 3.38
N ASP A 138 30.27 4.87 3.71
CA ASP A 138 31.11 5.41 4.80
C ASP A 138 30.60 5.07 6.21
N LEU A 139 29.36 4.58 6.33
CA LEU A 139 28.72 4.22 7.60
C LEU A 139 28.48 2.70 7.76
N ARG A 140 28.80 1.90 6.73
CA ARG A 140 28.44 0.48 6.67
C ARG A 140 28.97 -0.35 7.85
N ASP A 141 30.21 -0.07 8.24
CA ASP A 141 30.94 -0.86 9.26
C ASP A 141 30.89 -0.22 10.65
N LYS A 142 30.07 0.82 10.82
CA LYS A 142 29.91 1.56 12.06
C LYS A 142 28.69 1.11 12.85
N THR A 143 28.81 1.10 14.15
CA THR A 143 27.69 0.91 15.07
C THR A 143 26.75 2.13 15.05
N ILE A 144 25.51 1.96 15.50
CA ILE A 144 24.55 3.06 15.61
C ILE A 144 25.09 4.19 16.52
N GLN A 145 25.74 3.82 17.62
CA GLN A 145 26.33 4.75 18.59
C GLN A 145 27.47 5.56 17.96
N GLU A 146 28.36 4.92 17.19
CA GLU A 146 29.42 5.62 16.46
C GLU A 146 28.85 6.59 15.43
N ILE A 147 27.80 6.17 14.67
CA ILE A 147 27.15 7.04 13.69
C ILE A 147 26.51 8.26 14.37
N VAL A 148 25.83 8.06 15.48
CA VAL A 148 25.19 9.15 16.26
C VAL A 148 26.23 10.09 16.89
N GLY A 149 27.43 9.59 17.23
CA GLY A 149 28.55 10.38 17.74
C GLY A 149 29.23 11.27 16.69
N MET A 150 28.96 11.03 15.39
CA MET A 150 29.51 11.83 14.30
C MET A 150 28.69 13.11 14.07
N HIS A 151 29.33 14.16 13.57
CA HIS A 151 28.61 15.34 13.11
C HIS A 151 27.94 15.07 11.75
N HIS A 152 26.64 15.39 11.64
CA HIS A 152 25.87 15.26 10.41
C HIS A 152 25.19 16.58 10.10
N GLU A 153 25.43 17.12 8.91
CA GLU A 153 24.79 18.35 8.42
C GLU A 153 23.27 18.22 8.34
N HIS A 154 22.81 17.02 7.98
CA HIS A 154 21.38 16.69 7.89
C HIS A 154 21.07 15.42 8.66
N THR A 155 19.95 15.42 9.38
CA THR A 155 19.42 14.27 10.11
C THR A 155 18.09 13.78 9.51
N LEU A 156 17.56 12.67 10.02
CA LEU A 156 16.28 12.12 9.59
C LEU A 156 15.15 13.14 9.79
N GLN A 157 14.27 13.24 8.82
CA GLN A 157 13.04 14.06 8.92
C GLN A 157 12.06 13.44 9.93
N GLU A 158 11.27 14.28 10.61
CA GLU A 158 10.27 13.87 11.61
C GLU A 158 9.34 12.78 11.11
N LYS A 159 8.87 12.89 9.86
CA LYS A 159 8.03 11.87 9.22
C LYS A 159 8.69 10.49 9.15
N THR A 160 9.99 10.45 8.86
CA THR A 160 10.76 9.20 8.82
C THR A 160 10.93 8.65 10.23
N ILE A 161 11.27 9.49 11.20
CA ILE A 161 11.39 9.13 12.62
C ILE A 161 10.06 8.54 13.10
N ASN A 162 8.94 9.23 12.81
CA ASN A 162 7.60 8.76 13.18
C ASN A 162 7.27 7.39 12.59
N THR A 163 7.72 7.10 11.36
CA THR A 163 7.53 5.78 10.74
C THR A 163 8.21 4.67 11.57
N TYR A 164 9.46 4.88 11.99
CA TYR A 164 10.16 3.93 12.88
C TYR A 164 9.43 3.74 14.20
N LEU A 165 9.03 4.83 14.85
CA LEU A 165 8.35 4.80 16.15
C LEU A 165 6.98 4.11 16.07
N VAL A 166 6.22 4.36 15.00
CA VAL A 166 4.92 3.72 14.76
C VAL A 166 5.08 2.22 14.53
N ASP A 167 6.07 1.80 13.75
CA ASP A 167 6.30 0.39 13.46
C ASP A 167 6.76 -0.37 14.71
N VAL A 168 7.63 0.22 15.53
CA VAL A 168 8.03 -0.36 16.85
C VAL A 168 6.82 -0.43 17.78
N SER A 169 6.05 0.66 17.91
CA SER A 169 4.84 0.69 18.73
C SER A 169 3.80 -0.34 18.28
N ALA A 170 3.67 -0.58 16.98
CA ALA A 170 2.76 -1.58 16.44
C ALA A 170 3.16 -3.02 16.82
N MET A 171 4.46 -3.34 16.91
CA MET A 171 4.93 -4.62 17.42
C MET A 171 4.61 -4.79 18.90
N PHE A 172 4.85 -3.77 19.73
CA PHE A 172 4.52 -3.82 21.16
C PHE A 172 3.00 -3.86 21.40
N ASN A 173 2.16 -3.24 20.57
CA ASN A 173 0.72 -3.42 20.59
C ASN A 173 0.31 -4.86 20.28
N TRP A 174 0.95 -5.49 19.29
CA TRP A 174 0.71 -6.90 19.00
C TRP A 174 1.08 -7.80 20.17
N LEU A 175 2.24 -7.57 20.83
CA LEU A 175 2.62 -8.30 22.04
C LEU A 175 1.58 -8.15 23.18
N VAL A 176 0.94 -6.99 23.30
CA VAL A 176 -0.15 -6.79 24.26
C VAL A 176 -1.42 -7.55 23.82
N THR A 177 -1.78 -7.50 22.55
CA THR A 177 -2.96 -8.21 21.98
C THR A 177 -2.82 -9.73 22.18
N GLU A 178 -1.62 -10.27 21.92
CA GLU A 178 -1.31 -11.70 22.13
C GLU A 178 -1.15 -12.06 23.62
N GLY A 179 -1.29 -11.10 24.54
CA GLY A 179 -1.20 -11.33 25.97
C GLY A 179 0.23 -11.56 26.50
N TYR A 180 1.26 -11.25 25.72
CA TYR A 180 2.67 -11.31 26.16
C TYR A 180 3.07 -10.12 27.04
N LEU A 181 2.43 -8.96 26.90
CA LEU A 181 2.62 -7.77 27.72
C LEU A 181 1.29 -7.25 28.24
N GLU A 182 1.31 -6.54 29.35
CA GLU A 182 0.10 -5.91 29.92
C GLU A 182 -0.20 -4.58 29.26
N LYS A 183 0.83 -3.82 28.91
CA LYS A 183 0.71 -2.47 28.31
C LYS A 183 1.83 -2.21 27.32
N ASN A 184 1.53 -1.36 26.33
CA ASN A 184 2.50 -0.86 25.39
C ASN A 184 3.16 0.42 25.92
N LEU A 185 4.45 0.37 26.21
CA LEU A 185 5.23 1.52 26.67
C LEU A 185 5.77 2.37 25.50
N ALA A 186 5.64 1.92 24.24
CA ALA A 186 6.08 2.64 23.05
C ALA A 186 5.05 3.65 22.51
N THR A 187 3.92 3.87 23.19
CA THR A 187 2.85 4.76 22.73
C THR A 187 3.18 6.25 22.87
N LYS A 188 2.56 7.12 22.07
CA LYS A 188 2.64 8.59 22.20
C LYS A 188 4.08 9.13 22.17
N LEU A 189 4.94 8.60 21.33
CA LEU A 189 6.34 9.05 21.17
C LEU A 189 6.58 9.79 19.85
N THR A 190 5.60 9.81 18.96
CA THR A 190 5.71 10.53 17.69
C THR A 190 6.00 12.02 17.90
N ILE A 191 6.82 12.56 17.03
CA ILE A 191 7.20 13.96 17.00
C ILE A 191 6.16 14.71 16.17
N LYS A 192 5.79 15.92 16.60
CA LYS A 192 4.92 16.79 15.79
C LYS A 192 5.66 17.13 14.50
N GLU A 193 5.12 16.70 13.37
CA GLU A 193 5.68 17.05 12.07
C GLU A 193 5.53 18.56 11.85
N LYS A 194 6.62 19.22 11.55
CA LYS A 194 6.54 20.57 11.03
C LYS A 194 6.00 20.47 9.62
N ILE A 195 4.73 20.85 9.43
CA ILE A 195 4.12 20.96 8.10
C ILE A 195 4.83 22.11 7.41
N SER A 196 5.91 21.82 6.73
CA SER A 196 6.56 22.77 5.87
C SER A 196 5.88 22.67 4.50
N GLU A 197 5.19 23.72 4.09
CA GLU A 197 4.69 23.87 2.71
C GLU A 197 5.83 23.67 1.70
N ILE A 198 7.07 23.92 2.12
CA ILE A 198 8.32 23.77 1.38
C ILE A 198 8.67 22.30 1.06
N ASP A 199 8.12 21.32 1.81
CA ASP A 199 8.41 19.90 1.60
C ASP A 199 7.47 19.18 0.62
N SER A 200 6.40 19.84 0.17
CA SER A 200 5.50 19.28 -0.85
C SER A 200 6.21 19.23 -2.21
N ARG A 201 6.01 18.15 -2.95
CA ARG A 201 6.46 18.05 -4.34
C ARG A 201 5.72 19.07 -5.18
N GLU A 202 6.47 19.82 -5.99
CA GLU A 202 5.92 20.86 -6.84
C GLU A 202 5.32 20.27 -8.12
N ALA A 203 4.26 20.93 -8.62
CA ALA A 203 3.76 20.69 -9.97
C ALA A 203 4.72 21.27 -11.01
N PHE A 204 4.71 20.79 -12.23
CA PHE A 204 5.42 21.38 -13.35
C PHE A 204 4.71 22.64 -13.83
N SER A 205 5.47 23.71 -14.11
CA SER A 205 4.98 24.87 -14.84
C SER A 205 4.78 24.54 -16.32
N LEU A 206 4.06 25.39 -17.05
CA LEU A 206 3.91 25.24 -18.51
C LEU A 206 5.28 25.28 -19.23
N ASP A 207 6.21 26.08 -18.75
CA ASP A 207 7.56 26.15 -19.33
C ASP A 207 8.38 24.89 -19.04
N ASP A 208 8.24 24.31 -17.84
CA ASP A 208 8.83 23.01 -17.55
C ASP A 208 8.30 21.92 -18.49
N LEU A 209 6.97 21.88 -18.68
CA LEU A 209 6.34 20.92 -19.60
C LEU A 209 6.84 21.11 -21.03
N LYS A 210 6.96 22.36 -21.51
CA LYS A 210 7.53 22.66 -22.83
C LYS A 210 8.98 22.15 -22.93
N LYS A 211 9.81 22.43 -21.91
CA LYS A 211 11.21 21.96 -21.85
C LYS A 211 11.29 20.44 -21.89
N ILE A 212 10.43 19.72 -21.16
CA ILE A 212 10.37 18.26 -21.15
C ILE A 212 9.96 17.73 -22.51
N PHE A 213 8.73 18.06 -22.94
CA PHE A 213 8.05 17.38 -24.04
C PHE A 213 8.47 17.87 -25.44
N LYS A 214 9.11 19.06 -25.56
CA LYS A 214 9.66 19.55 -26.81
C LYS A 214 11.18 19.34 -26.94
N SER A 215 11.85 18.72 -25.95
CA SER A 215 13.28 18.47 -26.09
C SER A 215 13.56 17.38 -27.12
N SER A 216 14.58 17.60 -27.96
CA SER A 216 14.99 16.62 -28.98
C SER A 216 15.34 15.26 -28.38
N ARG A 217 15.90 15.24 -27.16
CA ARG A 217 16.18 14.01 -26.43
C ARG A 217 14.90 13.25 -26.05
N PHE A 218 13.86 13.94 -25.61
CA PHE A 218 12.58 13.31 -25.27
C PHE A 218 11.92 12.72 -26.52
N GLU A 219 11.88 13.50 -27.59
CA GLU A 219 11.34 13.05 -28.88
C GLU A 219 12.10 11.82 -29.44
N SER A 220 13.41 11.76 -29.25
CA SER A 220 14.21 10.60 -29.71
C SER A 220 13.81 9.29 -29.04
N TYR A 221 13.18 9.31 -27.86
CA TYR A 221 12.70 8.08 -27.19
C TYR A 221 11.54 7.44 -27.92
N LYS A 222 10.76 8.18 -28.71
CA LYS A 222 9.58 7.65 -29.44
C LYS A 222 9.95 6.49 -30.35
N THR A 223 11.10 6.55 -31.01
CA THR A 223 11.59 5.52 -31.97
C THR A 223 12.74 4.69 -31.42
N SER A 224 13.11 4.89 -30.16
CA SER A 224 14.23 4.18 -29.52
C SER A 224 13.82 2.75 -29.06
N THR A 225 14.81 2.01 -28.59
CA THR A 225 14.61 0.71 -27.92
C THR A 225 14.00 0.81 -26.54
N THR A 226 13.75 2.03 -26.02
CA THR A 226 13.16 2.30 -24.73
C THR A 226 11.94 3.23 -24.85
N PRO A 227 10.89 2.82 -25.58
CA PRO A 227 9.70 3.63 -25.84
C PRO A 227 8.93 3.98 -24.56
N SER A 228 9.11 3.23 -23.47
CA SER A 228 8.56 3.57 -22.16
C SER A 228 8.99 4.95 -21.68
N LYS A 229 10.20 5.41 -22.02
CA LYS A 229 10.70 6.75 -21.65
C LYS A 229 9.94 7.88 -22.36
N TYR A 230 9.31 7.59 -23.49
CA TYR A 230 8.44 8.52 -24.20
C TYR A 230 6.99 8.45 -23.69
N TRP A 231 6.41 7.26 -23.67
CA TRP A 231 4.97 7.10 -23.40
C TRP A 231 4.60 7.24 -21.94
N VAL A 232 5.41 6.74 -21.01
CA VAL A 232 5.08 6.76 -19.57
C VAL A 232 4.91 8.19 -19.03
N PRO A 233 5.78 9.18 -19.38
CA PRO A 233 5.54 10.58 -18.98
C PRO A 233 4.28 11.20 -19.58
N TRP A 234 3.98 10.95 -20.85
CA TRP A 234 2.77 11.44 -21.51
C TRP A 234 1.51 10.89 -20.82
N ILE A 235 1.46 9.57 -20.59
CA ILE A 235 0.33 8.94 -19.88
C ILE A 235 0.23 9.52 -18.47
N GLY A 236 1.34 9.66 -17.75
CA GLY A 236 1.37 10.25 -16.41
C GLY A 236 0.80 11.67 -16.35
N LEU A 237 1.08 12.50 -17.37
CA LEU A 237 0.57 13.86 -17.46
C LEU A 237 -0.94 13.89 -17.70
N TYR A 238 -1.45 13.06 -18.63
CA TYR A 238 -2.85 13.11 -19.05
C TYR A 238 -3.83 12.25 -18.24
N THR A 239 -3.31 11.38 -17.38
CA THR A 239 -4.14 10.48 -16.56
C THR A 239 -3.98 10.68 -15.07
N GLY A 240 -2.90 11.35 -14.65
CA GLY A 240 -2.55 11.44 -13.25
C GLY A 240 -2.21 10.10 -12.57
N MET A 241 -2.04 9.01 -13.31
CA MET A 241 -1.67 7.68 -12.79
C MET A 241 -0.35 7.70 -12.03
N ARG A 242 -0.20 6.79 -11.07
CA ARG A 242 1.10 6.55 -10.44
C ARG A 242 2.05 5.87 -11.43
N VAL A 243 3.34 6.20 -11.36
CA VAL A 243 4.33 5.65 -12.31
C VAL A 243 4.35 4.13 -12.37
N GLU A 244 4.16 3.44 -11.25
CA GLU A 244 4.11 1.97 -11.23
C GLU A 244 2.83 1.44 -11.88
N GLU A 245 1.69 2.12 -11.71
CA GLU A 245 0.43 1.76 -12.37
C GLU A 245 0.59 1.80 -13.90
N ILE A 246 1.29 2.82 -14.43
CA ILE A 246 1.56 2.92 -15.87
C ILE A 246 2.55 1.84 -16.33
N CYS A 247 3.67 1.70 -15.62
CA CYS A 247 4.77 0.81 -16.04
C CYS A 247 4.40 -0.68 -16.03
N GLN A 248 3.38 -1.07 -15.28
CA GLN A 248 2.94 -2.47 -15.19
C GLN A 248 1.77 -2.81 -16.13
N LEU A 249 1.27 -1.87 -16.94
CA LEU A 249 0.15 -2.12 -17.84
C LEU A 249 0.44 -3.26 -18.81
N HIS A 250 -0.57 -4.10 -18.99
CA HIS A 250 -0.65 -5.05 -20.09
C HIS A 250 -1.37 -4.42 -21.28
N CYS A 251 -1.18 -4.93 -22.47
CA CYS A 251 -1.89 -4.44 -23.65
C CYS A 251 -3.41 -4.63 -23.52
N ALA A 252 -3.85 -5.68 -22.85
CA ALA A 252 -5.28 -5.92 -22.57
C ALA A 252 -5.92 -4.89 -21.63
N ASP A 253 -5.12 -4.09 -20.91
CA ASP A 253 -5.64 -3.03 -20.03
C ASP A 253 -6.00 -1.75 -20.80
N VAL A 254 -5.77 -1.71 -22.13
CA VAL A 254 -6.15 -0.59 -23.01
C VAL A 254 -7.16 -1.11 -24.03
N TYR A 255 -8.40 -0.67 -23.91
CA TYR A 255 -9.51 -1.14 -24.75
C TYR A 255 -10.60 -0.08 -24.92
N GLN A 256 -11.67 -0.40 -25.63
CA GLN A 256 -12.80 0.51 -25.83
C GLN A 256 -14.01 0.11 -24.98
N ILE A 257 -14.68 1.11 -24.43
CA ILE A 257 -16.00 1.02 -23.83
C ILE A 257 -16.88 2.05 -24.55
N ASP A 258 -17.95 1.61 -25.20
CA ASP A 258 -18.90 2.47 -25.93
C ASP A 258 -18.21 3.49 -26.86
N GLY A 259 -17.19 3.05 -27.56
CA GLY A 259 -16.42 3.88 -28.51
C GLY A 259 -15.33 4.74 -27.89
N LEU A 260 -15.23 4.82 -26.55
CA LEU A 260 -14.17 5.55 -25.85
C LEU A 260 -13.00 4.62 -25.53
N TRP A 261 -11.80 5.04 -25.88
CA TRP A 261 -10.60 4.37 -25.42
C TRP A 261 -10.34 4.64 -23.94
N VAL A 262 -10.04 3.59 -23.21
CA VAL A 262 -9.80 3.66 -21.77
C VAL A 262 -8.53 2.93 -21.36
N VAL A 263 -7.99 3.28 -20.21
CA VAL A 263 -6.95 2.54 -19.49
C VAL A 263 -7.56 1.99 -18.20
N ASP A 264 -7.53 0.67 -18.03
CA ASP A 264 -8.05 -0.03 -16.87
C ASP A 264 -6.91 -0.35 -15.90
N ILE A 265 -6.90 0.32 -14.78
CA ILE A 265 -5.93 0.10 -13.70
C ILE A 265 -6.46 -1.01 -12.81
N ASN A 266 -5.88 -2.17 -12.91
CA ASN A 266 -6.29 -3.37 -12.21
C ASN A 266 -5.08 -4.23 -11.80
N ASN A 267 -5.33 -5.29 -11.03
CA ASN A 267 -4.35 -6.31 -10.65
C ASN A 267 -4.79 -7.71 -11.10
N ARG A 268 -5.65 -7.80 -12.12
CA ARG A 268 -6.07 -9.10 -12.68
C ARG A 268 -4.92 -9.71 -13.47
N PRO A 269 -4.70 -11.02 -13.35
CA PRO A 269 -3.86 -11.75 -14.31
C PRO A 269 -4.35 -11.49 -15.73
N ASP A 270 -3.47 -11.67 -16.70
CA ASP A 270 -3.88 -11.68 -18.10
C ASP A 270 -4.45 -13.05 -18.50
N ASP A 271 -4.88 -13.16 -19.77
CA ASP A 271 -5.45 -14.40 -20.32
C ASP A 271 -4.43 -15.57 -20.36
N SER A 272 -3.13 -15.29 -20.27
CA SER A 272 -2.07 -16.31 -20.15
C SER A 272 -1.80 -16.73 -18.70
N GLY A 273 -2.47 -16.10 -17.71
CA GLY A 273 -2.25 -16.34 -16.29
C GLY A 273 -1.05 -15.57 -15.71
N LEU A 274 -0.50 -14.58 -16.42
CA LEU A 274 0.57 -13.73 -15.90
C LEU A 274 0.02 -12.79 -14.83
N ASP A 275 0.36 -13.06 -13.56
CA ASP A 275 -0.02 -12.27 -12.37
C ASP A 275 1.18 -11.48 -11.84
N ASP A 276 1.53 -10.39 -12.51
CA ASP A 276 2.68 -9.56 -12.15
C ASP A 276 2.31 -8.10 -11.85
N LYS A 277 1.02 -7.75 -11.99
CA LYS A 277 0.48 -6.43 -11.64
C LYS A 277 0.15 -6.34 -10.15
N LYS A 278 0.43 -5.20 -9.55
CA LYS A 278 0.15 -4.98 -8.12
C LYS A 278 -0.35 -3.57 -7.87
N LEU A 279 -1.46 -3.46 -7.17
CA LEU A 279 -2.01 -2.17 -6.73
C LEU A 279 -1.59 -1.88 -5.28
N LYS A 280 -1.42 -0.59 -4.98
CA LYS A 280 -1.07 -0.14 -3.62
C LYS A 280 -2.20 -0.39 -2.62
N THR A 281 -3.45 -0.24 -3.07
CA THR A 281 -4.67 -0.46 -2.29
C THR A 281 -5.74 -1.07 -3.20
N ALA A 282 -6.71 -1.80 -2.66
CA ALA A 282 -7.83 -2.34 -3.44
C ALA A 282 -8.62 -1.24 -4.19
N ASN A 283 -8.75 -0.06 -3.58
CA ASN A 283 -9.45 1.08 -4.16
C ASN A 283 -8.68 1.78 -5.29
N ALA A 284 -7.46 1.35 -5.61
CA ALA A 284 -6.70 1.89 -6.73
C ALA A 284 -7.20 1.38 -8.09
N SER A 285 -8.01 0.30 -8.11
CA SER A 285 -8.63 -0.24 -9.33
C SER A 285 -9.68 0.74 -9.87
N ARG A 286 -9.45 1.19 -11.11
CA ARG A 286 -10.29 2.19 -11.78
C ARG A 286 -10.05 2.23 -13.26
N ILE A 287 -11.02 2.76 -14.00
CA ILE A 287 -10.95 2.99 -15.44
C ILE A 287 -10.77 4.50 -15.67
N ILE A 288 -9.86 4.86 -16.56
CA ILE A 288 -9.58 6.25 -16.95
C ILE A 288 -9.74 6.39 -18.44
N PRO A 289 -10.57 7.34 -18.94
CA PRO A 289 -10.63 7.65 -20.36
C PRO A 289 -9.28 8.12 -20.92
N LEU A 290 -8.93 7.66 -22.10
CA LEU A 290 -7.69 8.04 -22.77
C LEU A 290 -7.88 9.40 -23.46
N HIS A 291 -7.09 10.38 -23.06
CA HIS A 291 -7.14 11.73 -23.63
C HIS A 291 -6.83 11.73 -25.13
N ASN A 292 -7.60 12.50 -25.93
CA ASN A 292 -7.48 12.56 -27.39
C ASN A 292 -6.05 12.89 -27.86
N HIS A 293 -5.33 13.75 -27.15
CA HIS A 293 -3.96 14.09 -27.51
C HIS A 293 -2.99 12.88 -27.47
N LEU A 294 -3.21 11.90 -26.60
CA LEU A 294 -2.44 10.66 -26.63
C LEU A 294 -2.70 9.86 -27.91
N GLN A 295 -3.95 9.89 -28.43
CA GLN A 295 -4.29 9.26 -29.68
C GLN A 295 -3.64 9.99 -30.88
N GLU A 296 -3.67 11.32 -30.90
CA GLU A 296 -3.01 12.17 -31.89
C GLU A 296 -1.48 11.95 -31.93
N LEU A 297 -0.85 11.73 -30.78
CA LEU A 297 0.58 11.39 -30.68
C LEU A 297 0.92 10.02 -31.26
N GLY A 298 -0.09 9.17 -31.55
CA GLY A 298 0.10 7.84 -32.10
C GLY A 298 0.18 6.72 -31.05
N PHE A 299 -0.41 6.95 -29.86
CA PHE A 299 -0.39 5.94 -28.79
C PHE A 299 -1.12 4.66 -29.16
N LEU A 300 -2.24 4.76 -29.90
CA LEU A 300 -3.01 3.58 -30.32
C LEU A 300 -2.23 2.71 -31.31
N GLN A 301 -1.46 3.33 -32.23
CA GLN A 301 -0.57 2.61 -33.15
C GLN A 301 0.54 1.89 -32.38
N TYR A 302 1.11 2.58 -31.36
CA TYR A 302 2.08 1.96 -30.46
C TYR A 302 1.47 0.77 -29.72
N HIS A 303 0.27 0.95 -29.13
CA HIS A 303 -0.47 -0.10 -28.42
C HIS A 303 -0.74 -1.31 -29.32
N ALA A 304 -1.24 -1.11 -30.55
CA ALA A 304 -1.49 -2.20 -31.51
C ALA A 304 -0.23 -3.00 -31.79
N LYS A 305 0.90 -2.32 -32.07
CA LYS A 305 2.20 -2.96 -32.26
C LYS A 305 2.67 -3.77 -31.03
N MET A 306 2.46 -3.26 -29.83
CA MET A 306 2.85 -3.99 -28.61
C MET A 306 1.94 -5.19 -28.35
N LYS A 307 0.65 -5.09 -28.68
CA LYS A 307 -0.31 -6.19 -28.56
C LYS A 307 0.05 -7.37 -29.49
N GLU A 308 0.53 -7.09 -30.69
CA GLU A 308 1.05 -8.11 -31.60
C GLU A 308 2.35 -8.74 -31.10
N ALA A 309 3.21 -7.95 -30.44
CA ALA A 309 4.50 -8.40 -29.94
C ALA A 309 4.42 -9.21 -28.63
N GLY A 310 3.34 -9.04 -27.84
CA GLY A 310 3.16 -9.76 -26.58
C GLY A 310 2.19 -9.09 -25.60
N VAL A 311 2.30 -9.49 -24.33
CA VAL A 311 1.35 -9.13 -23.27
C VAL A 311 1.58 -7.72 -22.72
N ARG A 312 2.84 -7.33 -22.56
CA ARG A 312 3.17 -6.08 -21.86
C ARG A 312 3.14 -4.86 -22.77
N LEU A 313 2.52 -3.80 -22.29
CA LEU A 313 2.52 -2.51 -23.00
C LEU A 313 3.93 -1.90 -23.09
N PHE A 314 4.78 -2.14 -22.09
CA PHE A 314 6.17 -1.67 -22.05
C PHE A 314 7.14 -2.83 -21.86
N PRO A 315 7.46 -3.61 -22.91
CA PRO A 315 8.32 -4.79 -22.80
C PRO A 315 9.79 -4.45 -22.49
N ASP A 316 10.20 -3.20 -22.68
CA ASP A 316 11.52 -2.70 -22.32
C ASP A 316 11.71 -2.50 -20.81
N LEU A 317 10.64 -2.51 -20.02
CA LEU A 317 10.68 -2.41 -18.56
C LEU A 317 10.79 -3.80 -17.93
N LYS A 318 11.72 -3.93 -16.98
CA LYS A 318 11.89 -5.15 -16.17
C LYS A 318 11.60 -4.86 -14.70
N ALA A 319 11.00 -5.82 -14.01
CA ALA A 319 10.78 -5.75 -12.58
C ALA A 319 12.12 -5.78 -11.82
N LEU A 320 12.45 -4.74 -11.07
CA LEU A 320 13.73 -4.57 -10.40
C LEU A 320 13.58 -4.42 -8.87
N GLY A 321 14.61 -4.91 -8.17
CA GLY A 321 14.74 -4.81 -6.71
C GLY A 321 13.86 -5.81 -5.97
N GLU A 322 13.99 -5.86 -4.64
CA GLU A 322 13.25 -6.76 -3.74
C GLU A 322 11.72 -6.67 -3.93
N ARG A 323 11.22 -5.47 -4.26
CA ARG A 323 9.78 -5.20 -4.47
C ARG A 323 9.31 -5.50 -5.89
N LYS A 324 10.19 -5.98 -6.79
CA LYS A 324 9.89 -6.28 -8.20
C LYS A 324 9.12 -5.15 -8.89
N GLN A 325 9.67 -3.92 -8.89
CA GLN A 325 9.02 -2.72 -9.43
C GLN A 325 9.45 -2.45 -10.86
N TYR A 326 8.49 -2.22 -11.76
CA TYR A 326 8.72 -1.85 -13.17
C TYR A 326 9.09 -0.36 -13.32
N ALA A 327 8.54 0.51 -12.48
CA ALA A 327 8.81 1.95 -12.53
C ALA A 327 10.23 2.37 -12.11
N LYS A 328 11.04 1.44 -11.60
CA LYS A 328 12.35 1.80 -11.01
C LYS A 328 13.28 2.44 -12.03
N ILE A 329 13.26 1.97 -13.28
CA ILE A 329 14.07 2.54 -14.37
C ILE A 329 13.59 3.96 -14.69
N ILE A 330 12.29 4.13 -14.93
CA ILE A 330 11.69 5.43 -15.25
C ILE A 330 11.96 6.44 -14.12
N SER A 331 11.71 6.06 -12.87
CA SER A 331 11.92 6.95 -11.71
C SER A 331 13.38 7.36 -11.54
N LYS A 332 14.32 6.45 -11.83
CA LYS A 332 15.76 6.71 -11.74
C LYS A 332 16.25 7.65 -12.85
N ASP A 333 15.73 7.50 -14.06
CA ASP A 333 16.18 8.24 -15.22
C ASP A 333 15.52 9.61 -15.37
N PHE A 334 14.24 9.72 -15.01
CA PHE A 334 13.46 10.94 -15.21
C PHE A 334 13.99 12.14 -14.38
N GLY A 335 14.37 11.93 -13.14
CA GLY A 335 14.92 12.98 -12.29
C GLY A 335 16.19 13.63 -12.86
N PRO A 336 17.25 12.86 -13.20
CA PRO A 336 18.43 13.40 -13.88
C PRO A 336 18.12 14.01 -15.25
N PHE A 337 17.15 13.49 -15.99
CA PHE A 337 16.73 14.03 -17.27
C PHE A 337 16.19 15.46 -17.13
N ILE A 338 15.22 15.70 -16.24
CA ILE A 338 14.65 17.05 -16.04
C ILE A 338 15.67 18.06 -15.51
N ARG A 339 16.59 17.63 -14.65
CA ARG A 339 17.67 18.50 -14.16
C ARG A 339 18.60 18.96 -15.29
N ARG A 340 18.92 18.09 -16.26
CA ARG A 340 19.69 18.46 -17.46
C ARG A 340 18.98 19.48 -18.35
N LEU A 341 17.65 19.58 -18.26
CA LEU A 341 16.87 20.61 -18.94
C LEU A 341 16.78 21.93 -18.15
N GLY A 342 17.51 22.03 -17.03
CA GLY A 342 17.49 23.22 -16.17
C GLY A 342 16.17 23.39 -15.40
N ILE A 343 15.47 22.27 -15.12
CA ILE A 343 14.26 22.30 -14.30
C ILE A 343 14.66 22.11 -12.84
N GLU A 344 14.42 23.15 -12.05
CA GLU A 344 14.77 23.24 -10.64
C GLU A 344 13.59 22.84 -9.73
N GLY A 345 13.85 22.82 -8.40
CA GLY A 345 12.85 22.51 -7.37
C GLY A 345 12.71 21.01 -7.06
N LYS A 346 11.81 20.70 -6.14
CA LYS A 346 11.54 19.33 -5.68
C LYS A 346 10.65 18.55 -6.67
N LYS A 347 11.03 18.56 -7.96
CA LYS A 347 10.28 17.94 -9.05
C LYS A 347 10.80 16.55 -9.38
N THR A 348 9.87 15.63 -9.60
CA THR A 348 10.13 14.22 -9.93
C THR A 348 9.09 13.75 -10.93
N PHE A 349 9.12 12.48 -11.34
CA PHE A 349 8.03 11.90 -12.14
C PHE A 349 6.64 12.10 -11.49
N HIS A 350 6.56 11.99 -10.17
CA HIS A 350 5.30 12.18 -9.45
C HIS A 350 4.73 13.61 -9.58
N SER A 351 5.57 14.57 -9.92
CA SER A 351 5.14 15.95 -10.20
C SER A 351 4.22 16.04 -11.41
N LEU A 352 4.26 15.10 -12.37
CA LEU A 352 3.25 15.03 -13.46
C LEU A 352 1.84 14.80 -12.89
N ARG A 353 1.73 13.92 -11.90
CA ARG A 353 0.45 13.68 -11.21
C ARG A 353 0.01 14.90 -10.39
N HIS A 354 0.95 15.63 -9.78
CA HIS A 354 0.63 16.91 -9.11
C HIS A 354 0.16 17.95 -10.13
N THR A 355 0.79 18.03 -11.30
CA THR A 355 0.37 18.92 -12.39
C THR A 355 -1.05 18.61 -12.86
N PHE A 356 -1.37 17.32 -13.05
CA PHE A 356 -2.73 16.88 -13.38
C PHE A 356 -3.74 17.30 -12.31
N SER A 357 -3.44 17.04 -11.03
CA SER A 357 -4.31 17.43 -9.92
C SER A 357 -4.50 18.95 -9.83
N ASP A 358 -3.41 19.71 -10.00
CA ASP A 358 -3.42 21.17 -9.91
C ASP A 358 -4.24 21.82 -11.03
N PHE A 359 -4.20 21.23 -12.23
CA PHE A 359 -5.04 21.66 -13.35
C PHE A 359 -6.54 21.57 -12.98
N PHE A 360 -7.01 20.46 -12.45
CA PHE A 360 -8.42 20.28 -12.06
C PHE A 360 -8.81 21.17 -10.88
N LYS A 361 -7.92 21.34 -9.90
CA LYS A 361 -8.15 22.26 -8.77
C LYS A 361 -8.33 23.70 -9.24
N LYS A 362 -7.46 24.17 -10.13
CA LYS A 362 -7.55 25.54 -10.68
C LYS A 362 -8.81 25.77 -11.53
N LYS A 363 -9.34 24.71 -12.11
CA LYS A 363 -10.63 24.72 -12.84
C LYS A 363 -11.84 24.51 -11.93
N MET A 364 -11.64 24.41 -10.60
CA MET A 364 -12.70 24.10 -9.62
C MET A 364 -13.47 22.80 -9.92
N MET A 365 -12.84 21.87 -10.63
CA MET A 365 -13.43 20.58 -11.02
C MET A 365 -13.09 19.49 -10.01
N HIS A 366 -13.06 19.81 -8.72
CA HIS A 366 -12.82 18.82 -7.66
C HIS A 366 -14.14 18.12 -7.31
N THR A 367 -14.50 17.15 -8.12
CA THR A 367 -15.75 16.38 -8.05
C THR A 367 -15.48 14.95 -7.59
N PRO A 368 -16.50 14.19 -7.17
CA PRO A 368 -16.37 12.75 -6.92
C PRO A 368 -15.79 11.97 -8.11
N ILE A 369 -16.12 12.38 -9.34
CA ILE A 369 -15.54 11.80 -10.58
C ILE A 369 -14.01 11.99 -10.60
N PHE A 370 -13.53 13.20 -10.29
CA PHE A 370 -12.10 13.47 -10.20
C PHE A 370 -11.40 12.57 -9.15
N GLU A 371 -12.01 12.39 -7.97
CA GLU A 371 -11.46 11.51 -6.93
C GLU A 371 -11.39 10.05 -7.40
N GLN A 372 -12.40 9.57 -8.14
CA GLN A 372 -12.38 8.24 -8.74
C GLN A 372 -11.26 8.11 -9.76
N VAL A 373 -11.12 9.05 -10.70
CA VAL A 373 -10.04 9.08 -11.72
C VAL A 373 -8.67 9.11 -11.04
N PHE A 374 -8.55 9.88 -9.96
CA PHE A 374 -7.31 10.02 -9.20
C PHE A 374 -7.00 8.80 -8.31
N GLY A 375 -8.00 7.93 -8.06
CA GLY A 375 -7.86 6.75 -7.20
C GLY A 375 -7.67 7.12 -5.75
N HIS A 376 -8.37 8.16 -5.30
CA HIS A 376 -8.55 8.50 -3.89
C HIS A 376 -9.81 7.83 -3.35
N THR A 377 -9.83 7.57 -2.06
CA THR A 377 -11.06 7.12 -1.38
C THR A 377 -11.90 8.34 -1.05
N HIS A 378 -13.20 8.30 -1.40
CA HIS A 378 -14.13 9.32 -0.94
C HIS A 378 -14.14 9.38 0.59
N GLU A 379 -14.02 10.57 1.16
CA GLU A 379 -14.09 10.77 2.61
C GLU A 379 -15.50 10.50 3.15
N ALA A 380 -16.54 10.72 2.35
CA ALA A 380 -17.91 10.46 2.73
C ALA A 380 -18.24 8.94 2.69
N LEU A 381 -18.43 8.34 3.85
CA LEU A 381 -18.80 6.92 4.03
C LEU A 381 -20.07 6.52 3.25
N ALA A 382 -21.01 7.45 3.04
CA ALA A 382 -22.24 7.22 2.30
C ALA A 382 -21.99 6.99 0.79
N ALA A 383 -21.16 7.81 0.15
CA ALA A 383 -20.79 7.65 -1.26
C ALA A 383 -19.99 6.36 -1.53
N ARG A 384 -19.32 5.81 -0.49
CA ARG A 384 -18.55 4.55 -0.57
C ARG A 384 -19.42 3.29 -0.55
N ARG A 385 -20.57 3.34 0.12
CA ARG A 385 -21.39 2.15 0.41
C ARG A 385 -22.59 1.99 -0.53
N TYR A 386 -23.07 3.09 -1.12
CA TYR A 386 -24.38 3.12 -1.78
C TYR A 386 -24.37 3.63 -3.23
N GLY A 387 -23.19 4.00 -3.79
CA GLY A 387 -23.10 4.47 -5.18
C GLY A 387 -22.27 3.53 -6.05
N ASP A 388 -22.74 3.33 -7.29
CA ASP A 388 -21.94 2.70 -8.34
C ASP A 388 -20.77 3.61 -8.74
N LYS A 389 -19.75 3.04 -9.36
CA LYS A 389 -18.66 3.82 -9.94
C LYS A 389 -19.16 4.59 -11.15
N PHE A 390 -18.67 5.82 -11.31
CA PHE A 390 -18.93 6.58 -12.52
C PHE A 390 -18.44 5.84 -13.77
N THR A 391 -19.23 5.97 -14.83
CA THR A 391 -18.91 5.37 -16.13
C THR A 391 -17.83 6.19 -16.86
N PRO A 392 -17.12 5.63 -17.86
CA PRO A 392 -16.14 6.37 -18.64
C PRO A 392 -16.71 7.56 -19.42
N GLN A 393 -18.03 7.60 -19.67
CA GLN A 393 -18.73 8.67 -20.37
C GLN A 393 -19.02 9.87 -19.46
N GLU A 394 -19.26 9.67 -18.17
CA GLU A 394 -19.41 10.72 -17.16
C GLU A 394 -18.08 11.42 -16.87
#